data_a7384d183863c98cb4caa513e70eb9cc
#
_entry.id   a7384d183863c98cb4caa513e70eb9cc
#
_cell.length_a   1.000
_cell.length_b   1.000
_cell.length_c   1.000
_cell.angle_alpha   90.00
_cell.angle_beta   90.00
_cell.angle_gamma   90.00
#
_symmetry.space_group_name_H-M   'P 1'
#
loop_
_entity.id
_entity.type
_entity.pdbx_description
1 polymer ?
#
loop_
_entity_poly.entity_id
_entity_poly.type
_entity_poly.pdbx_seq_one_letter_code
_entity_poly.pdbx_strand_id
1 'polypeptide(L)'
;EKLITDMMRSITKLVTLALFCLLNVNCAKNRTDGVVSISAASLKFSAAGESKTITISATSNWSSEHPEWITLSQENGTGDGSEQEITVTAGKNNGEARKGELRITLDGGHSCALSLVQDKNSETTLSGKKFIVCANSMVYYGGLVEYGSQGKEDFGMFYRMLKDKGFSDYSIIDCTYGNHRLSDYTAAGCNTPHKDCPGVGVDLLKGLDLSSFDYVIISEAGNDNSNFYEDAMALFSRFTSVNPNVKLVYINHVYSVYKDHKNILSRLSKLHDAGVTVVNCGQLAYDIYTGAVSVPGGSVKYKDRYTFCNHAGSDTHHPNPLMGYIMTQMLYCALSGDNTPDQRWSDLIKECKYSSNPIPYNDYYSTYYTTPADVPFMTVIDNAAEMKGIQDLIPEYIDKF
;
A
#
# COMPACT_ATOMS: atom_id res chain seq x y z
N GLU A 1 -13.38 35.41 -4.82
CA GLU A 1 -12.88 35.16 -6.21
C GLU A 1 -12.28 33.75 -6.34
N LYS A 2 -11.42 33.30 -5.43
CA LYS A 2 -10.78 31.97 -5.50
C LYS A 2 -11.79 30.82 -5.44
N LEU A 3 -12.83 30.94 -4.59
CA LEU A 3 -13.89 29.92 -4.45
C LEU A 3 -14.72 29.75 -5.74
N ILE A 4 -14.97 30.86 -6.44
CA ILE A 4 -15.70 30.86 -7.71
C ILE A 4 -14.86 30.25 -8.83
N THR A 5 -13.55 30.47 -8.83
CA THR A 5 -12.62 29.91 -9.81
C THR A 5 -12.47 28.40 -9.67
N ASP A 6 -12.44 27.90 -8.44
CA ASP A 6 -12.35 26.45 -8.17
C ASP A 6 -13.65 25.71 -8.47
N MET A 7 -14.79 26.34 -8.18
CA MET A 7 -16.11 25.83 -8.56
C MET A 7 -16.29 25.80 -10.08
N MET A 8 -15.83 26.82 -10.80
CA MET A 8 -15.86 26.85 -12.28
C MET A 8 -14.95 25.77 -12.88
N ARG A 9 -13.76 25.50 -12.31
CA ARG A 9 -12.88 24.42 -12.77
C ARG A 9 -13.49 23.02 -12.55
N SER A 10 -14.22 22.82 -11.44
CA SER A 10 -14.92 21.56 -11.17
C SER A 10 -16.09 21.35 -12.13
N ILE A 11 -16.86 22.41 -12.43
CA ILE A 11 -17.97 22.38 -13.39
C ILE A 11 -17.44 22.13 -14.80
N THR A 12 -16.31 22.73 -15.17
CA THR A 12 -15.70 22.55 -16.50
C THR A 12 -15.23 21.09 -16.67
N LYS A 13 -14.67 20.44 -15.63
CA LYS A 13 -14.30 19.03 -15.68
C LYS A 13 -15.50 18.11 -15.80
N LEU A 14 -16.59 18.39 -15.09
CA LEU A 14 -17.84 17.63 -15.19
C LEU A 14 -18.52 17.79 -16.57
N VAL A 15 -18.52 19.01 -17.11
CA VAL A 15 -19.08 19.30 -18.44
C VAL A 15 -18.23 18.71 -19.55
N THR A 16 -16.90 18.66 -19.39
CA THR A 16 -15.99 18.01 -20.37
C THR A 16 -16.17 16.49 -20.37
N LEU A 17 -16.40 15.88 -19.21
CA LEU A 17 -16.69 14.43 -19.13
C LEU A 17 -18.10 14.09 -19.69
N ALA A 18 -19.10 14.94 -19.46
CA ALA A 18 -20.45 14.79 -20.02
C ALA A 18 -20.50 15.11 -21.53
N LEU A 19 -19.67 16.03 -22.02
CA LEU A 19 -19.62 16.38 -23.42
C LEU A 19 -18.85 15.34 -24.28
N PHE A 20 -17.94 14.58 -23.68
CA PHE A 20 -17.28 13.47 -24.37
C PHE A 20 -18.24 12.29 -24.64
N CYS A 21 -19.31 12.19 -23.87
CA CYS A 21 -20.38 11.19 -24.12
C CYS A 21 -21.44 11.66 -25.15
N LEU A 22 -21.44 12.94 -25.57
CA LEU A 22 -22.50 13.52 -26.41
C LEU A 22 -22.06 13.95 -27.82
N LEU A 23 -20.81 13.76 -28.21
CA LEU A 23 -20.29 14.21 -29.52
C LEU A 23 -20.13 13.07 -30.56
N ASN A 24 -20.93 12.02 -30.49
CA ASN A 24 -21.07 11.09 -31.61
C ASN A 24 -22.46 11.12 -32.22
N VAL A 25 -23.01 12.32 -32.44
CA VAL A 25 -24.17 12.46 -33.31
C VAL A 25 -23.74 13.32 -34.51
N ASN A 26 -23.34 12.69 -35.57
CA ASN A 26 -23.39 13.30 -36.89
C ASN A 26 -23.86 12.31 -37.95
N CYS A 27 -25.10 12.54 -38.28
CA CYS A 27 -25.80 12.53 -39.55
C CYS A 27 -25.12 11.81 -40.73
N ALA A 28 -25.69 10.77 -41.20
CA ALA A 28 -26.37 10.62 -42.50
C ALA A 28 -26.38 9.21 -43.06
N LYS A 29 -27.53 8.81 -43.50
CA LYS A 29 -27.91 7.71 -44.38
C LYS A 29 -28.02 6.31 -43.75
N ASN A 30 -29.29 5.91 -43.61
CA ASN A 30 -29.83 4.57 -43.57
C ASN A 30 -28.80 3.42 -43.70
N ARG A 31 -28.12 3.17 -42.62
CA ARG A 31 -27.55 1.91 -42.20
C ARG A 31 -28.05 1.72 -40.76
N THR A 32 -28.60 0.57 -40.47
CA THR A 32 -28.80 0.12 -39.10
C THR A 32 -27.42 -0.10 -38.51
N ASP A 33 -26.79 1.03 -38.09
CA ASP A 33 -25.48 0.98 -37.48
C ASP A 33 -25.66 0.30 -36.11
N GLY A 34 -25.08 -0.90 -36.01
CA GLY A 34 -25.11 -1.68 -34.77
C GLY A 34 -24.47 -0.90 -33.62
N VAL A 35 -25.00 -1.10 -32.41
CA VAL A 35 -24.47 -0.50 -31.18
C VAL A 35 -23.77 -1.58 -30.36
N VAL A 36 -22.57 -1.28 -29.87
CA VAL A 36 -21.84 -2.15 -28.94
C VAL A 36 -21.35 -1.34 -27.75
N SER A 37 -21.49 -1.87 -26.55
CA SER A 37 -20.99 -1.28 -25.32
C SER A 37 -20.40 -2.35 -24.38
N ILE A 38 -19.46 -1.91 -23.55
CA ILE A 38 -18.83 -2.70 -22.49
C ILE A 38 -19.05 -1.99 -21.15
N SER A 39 -19.37 -2.73 -20.10
CA SER A 39 -19.68 -2.19 -18.77
C SER A 39 -18.53 -1.50 -18.05
N ALA A 40 -17.29 -1.65 -18.53
CA ALA A 40 -16.09 -1.07 -17.94
C ALA A 40 -15.20 -0.39 -18.99
N ALA A 41 -14.50 0.69 -18.60
CA ALA A 41 -13.52 1.35 -19.45
C ALA A 41 -12.11 0.75 -19.29
N SER A 42 -11.84 0.12 -18.14
CA SER A 42 -10.54 -0.52 -17.87
C SER A 42 -10.70 -1.67 -16.89
N LEU A 43 -9.81 -2.69 -17.01
CA LEU A 43 -9.61 -3.74 -16.02
C LEU A 43 -8.13 -3.78 -15.62
N LYS A 44 -7.88 -3.85 -14.31
CA LYS A 44 -6.55 -4.09 -13.74
C LYS A 44 -6.51 -5.50 -13.16
N PHE A 45 -5.45 -6.25 -13.47
CA PHE A 45 -5.20 -7.61 -13.00
C PHE A 45 -3.91 -7.66 -12.17
N SER A 46 -3.91 -8.50 -11.15
CA SER A 46 -2.69 -8.83 -10.41
C SER A 46 -1.74 -9.68 -11.25
N ALA A 47 -0.46 -9.68 -10.87
CA ALA A 47 0.54 -10.54 -11.51
C ALA A 47 0.24 -12.04 -11.35
N ALA A 48 -0.38 -12.46 -10.25
CA ALA A 48 -0.76 -13.85 -10.01
C ALA A 48 -1.77 -14.38 -11.03
N GLY A 49 -2.46 -13.47 -11.74
CA GLY A 49 -3.59 -13.79 -12.59
C GLY A 49 -4.90 -13.87 -11.81
N GLU A 50 -5.95 -13.44 -12.43
CA GLU A 50 -7.31 -13.48 -11.88
C GLU A 50 -8.35 -13.36 -12.98
N SER A 51 -9.62 -13.61 -12.61
CA SER A 51 -10.76 -13.47 -13.51
C SER A 51 -11.67 -12.34 -13.04
N LYS A 52 -12.16 -11.54 -14.00
CA LYS A 52 -13.14 -10.46 -13.78
C LYS A 52 -14.27 -10.56 -14.77
N THR A 53 -15.48 -10.20 -14.36
CA THR A 53 -16.66 -10.23 -15.20
C THR A 53 -16.94 -8.84 -15.76
N ILE A 54 -17.26 -8.77 -17.05
CA ILE A 54 -17.79 -7.60 -17.74
C ILE A 54 -19.12 -7.97 -18.39
N THR A 55 -19.91 -6.96 -18.71
CA THR A 55 -21.12 -7.12 -19.51
C THR A 55 -20.92 -6.48 -20.87
N ILE A 56 -21.26 -7.19 -21.94
CA ILE A 56 -21.30 -6.69 -23.31
C ILE A 56 -22.75 -6.61 -23.74
N SER A 57 -23.15 -5.47 -24.33
CA SER A 57 -24.42 -5.35 -25.05
C SER A 57 -24.11 -5.06 -26.51
N ALA A 58 -24.66 -5.89 -27.43
CA ALA A 58 -24.41 -5.80 -28.84
C ALA A 58 -25.71 -6.03 -29.64
N THR A 59 -25.94 -5.26 -30.68
CA THR A 59 -27.17 -5.33 -31.51
C THR A 59 -27.00 -6.19 -32.78
N SER A 60 -25.80 -6.74 -33.00
CA SER A 60 -25.50 -7.72 -34.07
C SER A 60 -24.39 -8.64 -33.61
N ASN A 61 -24.07 -9.65 -34.41
CA ASN A 61 -22.95 -10.54 -34.11
C ASN A 61 -21.68 -9.75 -33.86
N TRP A 62 -20.89 -10.23 -32.92
CA TRP A 62 -19.64 -9.61 -32.49
C TRP A 62 -18.51 -10.62 -32.40
N SER A 63 -17.29 -10.11 -32.50
CA SER A 63 -16.06 -10.83 -32.25
C SER A 63 -15.12 -10.00 -31.34
N SER A 64 -14.21 -10.67 -30.66
CA SER A 64 -13.23 -10.03 -29.80
C SER A 64 -11.82 -10.14 -30.35
N GLU A 65 -11.00 -9.12 -30.03
CA GLU A 65 -9.56 -9.14 -30.19
C GLU A 65 -8.95 -8.74 -28.84
N HIS A 66 -7.95 -9.49 -28.38
CA HIS A 66 -7.29 -9.26 -27.10
C HIS A 66 -5.84 -9.77 -27.10
N PRO A 67 -5.00 -9.34 -26.14
CA PRO A 67 -3.64 -9.89 -25.97
C PRO A 67 -3.65 -11.38 -25.65
N GLU A 68 -2.60 -12.11 -26.03
CA GLU A 68 -2.41 -13.55 -25.78
C GLU A 68 -2.49 -13.94 -24.30
N TRP A 69 -2.21 -12.99 -23.38
CA TRP A 69 -2.26 -13.23 -21.94
C TRP A 69 -3.66 -13.10 -21.32
N ILE A 70 -4.66 -12.81 -22.14
CA ILE A 70 -6.08 -12.78 -21.78
C ILE A 70 -6.78 -13.98 -22.40
N THR A 71 -7.74 -14.53 -21.68
CA THR A 71 -8.69 -15.54 -22.17
C THR A 71 -10.09 -15.07 -21.82
N LEU A 72 -11.02 -15.21 -22.74
CA LEU A 72 -12.42 -14.89 -22.53
C LEU A 72 -13.24 -16.17 -22.37
N SER A 73 -14.33 -16.10 -21.59
CA SER A 73 -15.31 -17.19 -21.53
C SER A 73 -16.03 -17.38 -22.86
N GLN A 74 -16.05 -16.35 -23.70
CA GLN A 74 -16.67 -16.36 -25.04
C GLN A 74 -15.96 -15.32 -25.93
N GLU A 75 -15.49 -15.75 -27.10
CA GLU A 75 -14.69 -14.93 -28.03
C GLU A 75 -15.55 -14.21 -29.08
N ASN A 76 -16.76 -14.66 -29.29
CA ASN A 76 -17.72 -14.10 -30.23
C ASN A 76 -19.14 -14.42 -29.78
N GLY A 77 -20.11 -13.72 -30.32
CA GLY A 77 -21.51 -13.96 -29.97
C GLY A 77 -22.47 -13.33 -30.94
N THR A 78 -23.75 -13.70 -30.79
CA THR A 78 -24.87 -13.09 -31.48
C THR A 78 -25.43 -11.97 -30.63
N GLY A 79 -25.71 -10.81 -31.20
CA GLY A 79 -26.28 -9.68 -30.50
C GLY A 79 -27.73 -9.40 -30.86
N ASP A 80 -28.55 -9.31 -29.86
CA ASP A 80 -29.98 -8.90 -29.96
C ASP A 80 -30.27 -7.65 -29.14
N GLY A 81 -29.21 -7.02 -28.62
CA GLY A 81 -29.29 -5.87 -27.71
C GLY A 81 -29.35 -6.26 -26.24
N SER A 82 -29.45 -7.53 -25.88
CA SER A 82 -29.40 -7.98 -24.49
C SER A 82 -27.98 -7.95 -23.94
N GLU A 83 -27.89 -7.88 -22.62
CA GLU A 83 -26.62 -7.93 -21.89
C GLU A 83 -26.13 -9.39 -21.79
N GLN A 84 -24.85 -9.60 -22.11
CA GLN A 84 -24.15 -10.87 -22.00
C GLN A 84 -22.98 -10.74 -21.05
N GLU A 85 -22.90 -11.60 -20.04
CA GLU A 85 -21.77 -11.67 -19.14
C GLU A 85 -20.60 -12.41 -19.77
N ILE A 86 -19.43 -11.78 -19.76
CA ILE A 86 -18.17 -12.35 -20.27
C ILE A 86 -17.16 -12.32 -19.11
N THR A 87 -16.58 -13.47 -18.81
CA THR A 87 -15.44 -13.57 -17.89
C THR A 87 -14.15 -13.31 -18.67
N VAL A 88 -13.40 -12.33 -18.20
CA VAL A 88 -12.07 -11.97 -18.71
C VAL A 88 -11.05 -12.50 -17.72
N THR A 89 -10.22 -13.46 -18.14
CA THR A 89 -9.20 -14.10 -17.31
C THR A 89 -7.82 -13.68 -17.78
N ALA A 90 -7.02 -13.10 -16.87
CA ALA A 90 -5.60 -12.88 -17.10
C ALA A 90 -4.80 -14.06 -16.54
N GLY A 91 -3.92 -14.65 -17.35
CA GLY A 91 -2.95 -15.63 -16.89
C GLY A 91 -1.86 -15.00 -16.03
N LYS A 92 -1.11 -15.84 -15.27
CA LYS A 92 0.04 -15.37 -14.46
C LYS A 92 1.02 -14.58 -15.31
N ASN A 93 1.45 -13.44 -14.80
CA ASN A 93 2.51 -12.62 -15.38
C ASN A 93 3.83 -12.93 -14.65
N ASN A 94 4.79 -13.49 -15.35
CA ASN A 94 6.12 -13.79 -14.80
C ASN A 94 7.17 -12.71 -15.13
N GLY A 95 6.74 -11.55 -15.62
CA GLY A 95 7.64 -10.48 -16.08
C GLY A 95 7.20 -9.09 -15.61
N GLU A 96 7.59 -8.09 -16.37
CA GLU A 96 7.24 -6.70 -16.14
C GLU A 96 5.73 -6.43 -16.31
N ALA A 97 5.27 -5.30 -15.77
CA ALA A 97 3.87 -4.86 -15.95
C ALA A 97 3.54 -4.75 -17.44
N ARG A 98 2.35 -5.23 -17.80
CA ARG A 98 1.91 -5.26 -19.22
C ARG A 98 0.57 -4.59 -19.40
N LYS A 99 0.39 -4.00 -20.57
CA LYS A 99 -0.84 -3.33 -20.97
C LYS A 99 -1.34 -3.92 -22.27
N GLY A 100 -2.63 -3.84 -22.48
CA GLY A 100 -3.29 -4.27 -23.70
C GLY A 100 -4.68 -3.66 -23.84
N GLU A 101 -5.40 -4.13 -24.81
CA GLU A 101 -6.77 -3.70 -25.09
C GLU A 101 -7.61 -4.94 -25.44
N LEU A 102 -8.82 -5.01 -24.88
CA LEU A 102 -9.86 -5.90 -25.35
C LEU A 102 -10.79 -5.07 -26.25
N ARG A 103 -10.89 -5.46 -27.51
CA ARG A 103 -11.74 -4.81 -28.50
C ARG A 103 -12.87 -5.75 -28.89
N ILE A 104 -14.09 -5.25 -28.85
CA ILE A 104 -15.29 -5.93 -29.35
C ILE A 104 -15.72 -5.23 -30.61
N THR A 105 -15.84 -6.00 -31.72
CA THR A 105 -16.18 -5.50 -33.04
C THR A 105 -17.43 -6.21 -33.58
N LEU A 106 -18.39 -5.44 -34.05
CA LEU A 106 -19.60 -5.92 -34.70
C LEU A 106 -19.34 -6.29 -36.19
N ASP A 107 -20.13 -7.19 -36.75
CA ASP A 107 -20.07 -7.52 -38.19
C ASP A 107 -20.16 -6.29 -39.10
N GLY A 108 -20.81 -5.22 -38.65
CA GLY A 108 -20.86 -3.92 -39.33
C GLY A 108 -19.61 -3.02 -39.19
N GLY A 109 -18.58 -3.49 -38.49
CA GLY A 109 -17.32 -2.76 -38.28
C GLY A 109 -17.32 -1.75 -37.12
N HIS A 110 -18.43 -1.55 -36.41
CA HIS A 110 -18.44 -0.74 -35.20
C HIS A 110 -17.74 -1.46 -34.06
N SER A 111 -16.92 -0.76 -33.28
CA SER A 111 -16.20 -1.39 -32.18
C SER A 111 -16.17 -0.50 -30.94
N CYS A 112 -16.05 -1.13 -29.78
CA CYS A 112 -15.66 -0.50 -28.53
C CYS A 112 -14.45 -1.21 -27.91
N ALA A 113 -13.74 -0.54 -27.02
CA ALA A 113 -12.51 -1.04 -26.45
C ALA A 113 -12.43 -0.80 -24.95
N LEU A 114 -11.76 -1.72 -24.26
CA LEU A 114 -11.52 -1.75 -22.83
C LEU A 114 -10.01 -1.87 -22.59
N SER A 115 -9.45 -0.94 -21.81
CA SER A 115 -8.04 -0.99 -21.46
C SER A 115 -7.77 -2.11 -20.44
N LEU A 116 -6.70 -2.88 -20.67
CA LEU A 116 -6.24 -3.96 -19.82
C LEU A 116 -4.87 -3.62 -19.25
N VAL A 117 -4.70 -3.77 -17.95
CA VAL A 117 -3.41 -3.58 -17.27
C VAL A 117 -3.18 -4.79 -16.39
N GLN A 118 -1.98 -5.37 -16.42
CA GLN A 118 -1.58 -6.39 -15.46
C GLN A 118 -0.26 -6.01 -14.82
N ASP A 119 -0.22 -6.14 -13.49
CA ASP A 119 0.96 -5.81 -12.69
C ASP A 119 2.14 -6.72 -13.03
N LYS A 120 3.36 -6.25 -12.74
CA LYS A 120 4.57 -7.05 -12.85
C LYS A 120 4.58 -8.19 -11.85
N ASN A 121 5.31 -9.26 -12.15
CA ASN A 121 5.53 -10.35 -11.20
C ASN A 121 6.38 -9.86 -10.02
N SER A 122 5.80 -9.91 -8.83
CA SER A 122 6.48 -9.54 -7.59
C SER A 122 7.33 -10.67 -7.00
N GLU A 123 6.97 -11.92 -7.27
CA GLU A 123 7.66 -13.08 -6.67
C GLU A 123 9.15 -13.13 -7.00
N THR A 124 9.57 -12.66 -8.18
CA THR A 124 10.97 -12.60 -8.57
C THR A 124 11.70 -11.37 -8.07
N THR A 125 10.95 -10.36 -7.57
CA THR A 125 11.52 -9.04 -7.22
C THR A 125 12.13 -9.03 -5.82
N LEU A 126 11.54 -9.74 -4.86
CA LEU A 126 11.95 -9.71 -3.45
C LEU A 126 12.65 -10.99 -2.97
N SER A 127 12.60 -12.10 -3.74
CA SER A 127 13.39 -13.30 -3.43
C SER A 127 14.89 -13.00 -3.51
N GLY A 128 15.66 -13.53 -2.56
CA GLY A 128 17.09 -13.31 -2.45
C GLY A 128 17.50 -11.93 -1.94
N LYS A 129 16.52 -11.06 -1.59
CA LYS A 129 16.79 -9.67 -1.18
C LYS A 129 17.12 -9.57 0.31
N LYS A 130 18.02 -8.64 0.62
CA LYS A 130 18.41 -8.33 2.00
C LYS A 130 17.89 -6.96 2.39
N PHE A 131 17.12 -6.94 3.47
CA PHE A 131 16.51 -5.76 4.04
C PHE A 131 17.14 -5.40 5.38
N ILE A 132 17.30 -4.14 5.67
CA ILE A 132 17.63 -3.64 7.01
C ILE A 132 16.61 -2.60 7.42
N VAL A 133 16.14 -2.68 8.67
CA VAL A 133 15.16 -1.74 9.25
C VAL A 133 15.84 -0.93 10.35
N CYS A 134 16.05 0.35 10.12
CA CYS A 134 16.63 1.32 11.05
C CYS A 134 15.52 2.27 11.53
N ALA A 135 14.94 2.00 12.69
CA ALA A 135 13.77 2.73 13.17
C ALA A 135 13.66 2.63 14.70
N ASN A 136 12.52 3.02 15.23
CA ASN A 136 12.23 2.99 16.67
C ASN A 136 10.90 2.26 16.96
N SER A 137 10.37 2.49 18.14
CA SER A 137 9.11 1.92 18.62
C SER A 137 7.92 2.11 17.68
N MET A 138 7.96 3.11 16.81
CA MET A 138 6.90 3.37 15.84
C MET A 138 6.77 2.29 14.76
N VAL A 139 7.71 1.37 14.69
CA VAL A 139 7.71 0.26 13.74
C VAL A 139 7.46 -1.07 14.44
N TYR A 140 8.15 -1.34 15.55
CA TYR A 140 8.00 -2.64 16.21
C TYR A 140 6.72 -2.77 17.05
N TYR A 141 6.15 -1.67 17.58
CA TYR A 141 4.85 -1.73 18.28
C TYR A 141 3.70 -2.19 17.38
N GLY A 142 3.73 -1.80 16.11
CA GLY A 142 2.81 -2.31 15.11
C GLY A 142 3.12 -3.73 14.64
N GLY A 143 4.30 -4.26 15.00
CA GLY A 143 4.72 -5.61 14.63
C GLY A 143 5.27 -5.76 13.21
N LEU A 144 5.64 -4.68 12.54
CA LEU A 144 6.31 -4.77 11.22
C LEU A 144 7.59 -5.61 11.34
N VAL A 145 8.39 -5.32 12.36
CA VAL A 145 9.48 -6.15 12.87
C VAL A 145 9.22 -6.50 14.33
N GLU A 146 9.84 -7.55 14.86
CA GLU A 146 9.62 -7.98 16.23
C GLU A 146 10.65 -7.35 17.18
N TYR A 147 10.19 -6.63 18.20
CA TYR A 147 11.06 -6.01 19.21
C TYR A 147 11.96 -7.02 19.90
N GLY A 148 13.23 -6.67 20.04
CA GLY A 148 14.23 -7.55 20.65
C GLY A 148 14.82 -8.56 19.70
N SER A 149 14.47 -8.52 18.42
CA SER A 149 15.06 -9.34 17.36
C SER A 149 16.34 -8.75 16.76
N GLN A 150 16.89 -7.70 17.38
CA GLN A 150 18.09 -7.02 16.90
C GLN A 150 19.21 -7.99 16.52
N GLY A 151 19.62 -7.92 15.27
CA GLY A 151 20.62 -8.84 14.70
C GLY A 151 20.13 -10.29 14.55
N LYS A 152 18.85 -10.57 14.75
CA LYS A 152 18.22 -11.84 14.40
C LYS A 152 17.46 -11.65 13.09
N GLU A 153 17.60 -12.62 12.22
CA GLU A 153 16.83 -12.71 11.00
C GLU A 153 15.45 -13.32 11.31
N ASP A 154 14.45 -12.99 10.49
CA ASP A 154 13.24 -13.79 10.35
C ASP A 154 12.09 -13.53 11.34
N PHE A 155 11.87 -12.26 11.73
CA PHE A 155 10.78 -11.89 12.65
C PHE A 155 9.88 -10.77 12.11
N GLY A 156 8.65 -10.72 12.64
CA GLY A 156 7.67 -9.68 12.36
C GLY A 156 6.73 -9.99 11.20
N MET A 157 5.73 -9.12 11.03
CA MET A 157 4.69 -9.31 10.00
C MET A 157 5.27 -9.23 8.59
N PHE A 158 6.27 -8.36 8.36
CA PHE A 158 6.85 -8.20 7.02
C PHE A 158 7.55 -9.48 6.57
N TYR A 159 8.32 -10.11 7.46
CA TYR A 159 8.93 -11.41 7.16
C TYR A 159 7.89 -12.47 6.81
N ARG A 160 6.84 -12.58 7.64
CA ARG A 160 5.78 -13.57 7.43
C ARG A 160 4.99 -13.31 6.16
N MET A 161 4.69 -12.06 5.86
CA MET A 161 4.00 -11.68 4.63
C MET A 161 4.81 -12.08 3.38
N LEU A 162 6.11 -11.81 3.36
CA LEU A 162 6.97 -12.25 2.25
C LEU A 162 6.93 -13.77 2.07
N LYS A 163 6.97 -14.51 3.18
CA LYS A 163 6.88 -15.97 3.17
C LYS A 163 5.52 -16.46 2.63
N ASP A 164 4.42 -15.87 3.08
CA ASP A 164 3.07 -16.20 2.65
C ASP A 164 2.83 -15.89 1.18
N LYS A 165 3.52 -14.86 0.66
CA LYS A 165 3.54 -14.49 -0.76
C LYS A 165 4.48 -15.34 -1.62
N GLY A 166 5.16 -16.34 -1.05
CA GLY A 166 5.99 -17.31 -1.77
C GLY A 166 7.42 -16.87 -2.06
N PHE A 167 7.89 -15.75 -1.46
CA PHE A 167 9.30 -15.36 -1.60
C PHE A 167 10.21 -16.28 -0.80
N SER A 168 11.43 -16.48 -1.30
CA SER A 168 12.48 -17.31 -0.66
C SER A 168 13.81 -16.57 -0.60
N ASP A 169 14.71 -17.08 0.25
CA ASP A 169 16.11 -16.64 0.34
C ASP A 169 16.30 -15.14 0.66
N TYR A 170 15.27 -14.48 1.21
CA TYR A 170 15.36 -13.12 1.70
C TYR A 170 15.78 -13.09 3.18
N SER A 171 16.35 -11.98 3.62
CA SER A 171 16.64 -11.74 5.02
C SER A 171 16.23 -10.32 5.43
N ILE A 172 15.80 -10.15 6.69
CA ILE A 172 15.42 -8.87 7.27
C ILE A 172 16.19 -8.68 8.57
N ILE A 173 17.12 -7.72 8.57
CA ILE A 173 17.89 -7.35 9.77
C ILE A 173 17.14 -6.24 10.49
N ASP A 174 16.75 -6.50 11.74
CA ASP A 174 16.15 -5.51 12.62
C ASP A 174 17.24 -4.74 13.38
N CYS A 175 17.37 -3.46 13.10
CA CYS A 175 18.17 -2.49 13.82
C CYS A 175 17.31 -1.46 14.54
N THR A 176 16.05 -1.78 14.88
CA THR A 176 15.19 -0.88 15.64
C THR A 176 15.63 -0.79 17.10
N TYR A 177 15.45 0.40 17.68
CA TYR A 177 15.70 0.60 19.11
C TYR A 177 14.74 1.65 19.67
N GLY A 178 14.27 1.46 20.91
CA GLY A 178 13.35 2.37 21.58
C GLY A 178 13.93 3.80 21.68
N ASN A 179 13.11 4.80 21.38
CA ASN A 179 13.45 6.23 21.38
C ASN A 179 14.59 6.66 20.43
N HIS A 180 15.09 5.78 19.55
CA HIS A 180 16.08 6.17 18.55
C HIS A 180 15.48 7.14 17.53
N ARG A 181 16.25 8.19 17.22
CA ARG A 181 15.99 9.11 16.12
C ARG A 181 16.83 8.73 14.92
N LEU A 182 16.48 9.23 13.75
CA LEU A 182 17.31 9.01 12.56
C LEU A 182 18.74 9.52 12.75
N SER A 183 18.91 10.64 13.49
CA SER A 183 20.23 11.18 13.84
C SER A 183 21.12 10.17 14.58
N ASP A 184 20.54 9.27 15.37
CA ASP A 184 21.31 8.28 16.16
C ASP A 184 21.91 7.18 15.28
N TYR A 185 21.42 7.02 14.05
CA TYR A 185 21.96 6.10 13.05
C TYR A 185 22.96 6.76 12.09
N THR A 186 23.09 8.08 12.13
CA THR A 186 24.05 8.79 11.26
C THR A 186 25.48 8.56 11.73
N ALA A 187 26.47 8.74 10.87
CA ALA A 187 27.88 8.64 11.24
C ALA A 187 28.31 9.66 12.33
N ALA A 188 27.62 10.80 12.36
CA ALA A 188 27.87 11.84 13.39
C ALA A 188 27.18 11.54 14.72
N GLY A 189 25.99 10.95 14.70
CA GLY A 189 25.14 10.74 15.88
C GLY A 189 25.29 9.38 16.55
N CYS A 190 25.75 8.35 15.83
CA CYS A 190 25.73 6.95 16.28
C CYS A 190 26.54 6.64 17.56
N ASN A 191 27.43 7.52 17.99
CA ASN A 191 28.19 7.38 19.23
C ASN A 191 27.79 8.42 20.28
N THR A 192 26.76 9.21 20.06
CA THR A 192 26.31 10.24 21.01
C THR A 192 25.37 9.59 22.04
N PRO A 193 25.68 9.70 23.37
CA PRO A 193 24.78 9.18 24.38
C PRO A 193 23.40 9.84 24.30
N HIS A 194 22.35 9.05 24.20
CA HIS A 194 20.98 9.57 24.19
C HIS A 194 20.53 9.89 25.62
N LYS A 195 19.99 11.09 25.84
CA LYS A 195 19.58 11.57 27.17
C LYS A 195 18.56 10.68 27.86
N ASP A 196 17.62 10.13 27.07
CA ASP A 196 16.50 9.34 27.57
C ASP A 196 16.71 7.82 27.47
N CYS A 197 17.86 7.39 26.93
CA CYS A 197 18.27 5.99 26.81
C CYS A 197 19.73 5.84 27.24
N PRO A 198 20.01 5.88 28.56
CA PRO A 198 21.36 5.66 29.06
C PRO A 198 21.81 4.24 28.70
N GLY A 199 22.85 4.12 27.91
CA GLY A 199 23.33 2.86 27.34
C GLY A 199 23.27 2.83 25.81
N VAL A 200 22.63 3.80 25.20
CA VAL A 200 22.59 3.98 23.75
C VAL A 200 23.63 5.04 23.35
N GLY A 201 24.74 4.65 23.05
CA GLY A 201 25.88 5.29 22.37
C GLY A 201 26.53 4.21 21.54
N VAL A 202 25.73 3.20 21.13
CA VAL A 202 26.21 2.07 20.35
C VAL A 202 25.73 2.27 18.92
N ASP A 203 26.70 2.32 18.00
CA ASP A 203 26.35 2.25 16.57
C ASP A 203 25.75 0.89 16.26
N LEU A 204 24.42 0.84 16.11
CA LEU A 204 23.67 -0.37 15.78
C LEU A 204 24.02 -0.95 14.42
N LEU A 205 24.66 -0.17 13.55
CA LEU A 205 25.15 -0.63 12.24
C LEU A 205 26.60 -1.14 12.30
N LYS A 206 27.25 -1.03 13.47
CA LYS A 206 28.64 -1.45 13.62
C LYS A 206 28.79 -2.96 13.42
N GLY A 207 29.72 -3.33 12.55
CA GLY A 207 30.00 -4.73 12.26
C GLY A 207 29.12 -5.36 11.18
N LEU A 208 28.12 -4.63 10.68
CA LEU A 208 27.32 -5.06 9.54
C LEU A 208 28.03 -4.70 8.22
N ASP A 209 27.96 -5.60 7.26
CA ASP A 209 28.35 -5.30 5.88
C ASP A 209 27.23 -4.51 5.18
N LEU A 210 27.30 -3.18 5.25
CA LEU A 210 26.29 -2.29 4.69
C LEU A 210 26.18 -2.40 3.16
N SER A 211 27.23 -2.92 2.48
CA SER A 211 27.20 -3.11 1.03
C SER A 211 26.31 -4.28 0.60
N SER A 212 25.98 -5.18 1.53
CA SER A 212 25.21 -6.39 1.23
C SER A 212 23.69 -6.17 1.16
N PHE A 213 23.17 -5.02 1.60
CA PHE A 213 21.75 -4.76 1.64
C PHE A 213 21.19 -4.25 0.30
N ASP A 214 20.06 -4.80 -0.10
CA ASP A 214 19.29 -4.32 -1.26
C ASP A 214 18.35 -3.17 -0.88
N TYR A 215 17.81 -3.18 0.36
CA TYR A 215 16.84 -2.21 0.86
C TYR A 215 17.20 -1.71 2.25
N VAL A 216 17.15 -0.40 2.43
CA VAL A 216 17.25 0.27 3.74
C VAL A 216 15.90 0.90 4.04
N ILE A 217 15.24 0.41 5.07
CA ILE A 217 13.92 0.86 5.51
C ILE A 217 14.09 1.67 6.78
N ILE A 218 13.62 2.90 6.76
CA ILE A 218 13.68 3.79 7.92
C ILE A 218 12.30 4.32 8.30
N SER A 219 12.13 4.67 9.55
CA SER A 219 10.95 5.36 10.07
C SER A 219 11.29 6.14 11.32
N GLU A 220 10.69 7.29 11.50
CA GLU A 220 10.80 8.11 12.71
C GLU A 220 9.48 8.78 13.06
N ALA A 221 9.23 8.97 14.35
CA ALA A 221 8.12 9.76 14.87
C ALA A 221 8.17 11.26 14.48
N GLY A 222 9.25 11.68 14.03
CA GLY A 222 9.82 12.84 13.29
C GLY A 222 9.17 14.21 13.33
N ASN A 223 8.10 14.42 14.06
CA ASN A 223 7.40 15.71 14.02
C ASN A 223 8.13 16.84 14.72
N ASP A 224 8.96 16.50 15.70
CA ASP A 224 9.72 17.46 16.50
C ASP A 224 11.16 17.63 15.98
N ASN A 225 11.53 16.86 14.93
CA ASN A 225 12.86 16.94 14.33
C ASN A 225 12.86 17.93 13.15
N SER A 226 13.42 19.12 13.39
CA SER A 226 13.60 20.12 12.32
C SER A 226 14.55 19.64 11.21
N ASN A 227 15.43 18.70 11.51
CA ASN A 227 16.48 18.18 10.62
C ASN A 227 16.11 16.81 10.03
N PHE A 228 14.84 16.45 10.05
CA PHE A 228 14.33 15.14 9.62
C PHE A 228 14.86 14.68 8.25
N TYR A 229 14.83 15.57 7.25
CA TYR A 229 15.30 15.26 5.91
C TYR A 229 16.82 15.03 5.88
N GLU A 230 17.56 15.95 6.52
CA GLU A 230 19.01 15.90 6.59
C GLU A 230 19.49 14.65 7.33
N ASP A 231 18.84 14.29 8.43
CA ASP A 231 19.15 13.07 9.21
C ASP A 231 18.85 11.82 8.43
N ALA A 232 17.70 11.76 7.72
CA ALA A 232 17.35 10.66 6.85
C ALA A 232 18.40 10.47 5.74
N MET A 233 18.76 11.54 5.05
CA MET A 233 19.74 11.49 3.97
C MET A 233 21.14 11.18 4.48
N ALA A 234 21.51 11.66 5.67
CA ALA A 234 22.78 11.31 6.30
C ALA A 234 22.86 9.83 6.71
N LEU A 235 21.77 9.26 7.21
CA LEU A 235 21.67 7.83 7.46
C LEU A 235 21.78 7.05 6.14
N PHE A 236 21.01 7.40 5.13
CA PHE A 236 21.07 6.73 3.83
C PHE A 236 22.46 6.79 3.19
N SER A 237 23.20 7.89 3.40
CA SER A 237 24.55 8.05 2.85
C SER A 237 25.53 6.99 3.37
N ARG A 238 25.31 6.42 4.56
CA ARG A 238 26.13 5.31 5.08
C ARG A 238 26.03 4.08 4.19
N PHE A 239 24.87 3.84 3.57
CA PHE A 239 24.62 2.71 2.67
C PHE A 239 24.98 3.06 1.23
N THR A 240 24.52 4.20 0.72
CA THR A 240 24.78 4.58 -0.68
C THR A 240 26.25 4.82 -0.99
N SER A 241 27.07 5.18 0.01
CA SER A 241 28.53 5.33 -0.15
C SER A 241 29.23 4.00 -0.42
N VAL A 242 28.67 2.87 0.00
CA VAL A 242 29.25 1.52 -0.18
C VAL A 242 28.45 0.65 -1.14
N ASN A 243 27.16 0.97 -1.36
CA ASN A 243 26.29 0.32 -2.34
C ASN A 243 25.40 1.39 -3.04
N PRO A 244 25.82 1.92 -4.20
CA PRO A 244 25.03 2.94 -4.91
C PRO A 244 23.69 2.43 -5.46
N ASN A 245 23.47 1.10 -5.49
CA ASN A 245 22.24 0.49 -5.99
C ASN A 245 21.24 0.16 -4.88
N VAL A 246 21.58 0.42 -3.62
CA VAL A 246 20.65 0.18 -2.50
C VAL A 246 19.38 1.01 -2.66
N LYS A 247 18.24 0.40 -2.39
CA LYS A 247 16.93 1.08 -2.43
C LYS A 247 16.62 1.69 -1.09
N LEU A 248 16.26 2.97 -1.12
CA LEU A 248 15.97 3.75 0.08
C LEU A 248 14.46 3.81 0.30
N VAL A 249 14.00 3.48 1.50
CA VAL A 249 12.57 3.39 1.84
C VAL A 249 12.30 4.13 3.14
N TYR A 250 11.29 4.98 3.15
CA TYR A 250 10.79 5.64 4.34
C TYR A 250 9.34 5.24 4.62
N ILE A 251 9.05 4.78 5.83
CA ILE A 251 7.68 4.48 6.28
C ILE A 251 7.17 5.65 7.14
N ASN A 252 6.09 6.29 6.68
CA ASN A 252 5.39 7.31 7.44
C ASN A 252 4.23 6.69 8.21
N HIS A 253 4.35 6.67 9.53
CA HIS A 253 3.32 6.12 10.42
C HIS A 253 2.26 7.16 10.82
N VAL A 254 1.17 6.68 11.39
CA VAL A 254 -0.04 7.47 11.67
C VAL A 254 0.16 8.63 12.64
N TYR A 255 1.03 8.49 13.65
CA TYR A 255 1.23 9.54 14.65
C TYR A 255 1.80 10.83 14.05
N SER A 256 2.75 10.71 13.13
CA SER A 256 3.33 11.86 12.44
C SER A 256 2.25 12.68 11.74
N VAL A 257 1.29 12.02 11.12
CA VAL A 257 0.20 12.68 10.39
C VAL A 257 -0.80 13.33 11.35
N TYR A 258 -1.15 12.68 12.46
CA TYR A 258 -2.06 13.25 13.46
C TYR A 258 -1.49 14.50 14.14
N LYS A 259 -0.19 14.53 14.37
CA LYS A 259 0.46 15.63 15.08
C LYS A 259 0.75 16.83 14.17
N ASP A 260 1.21 16.60 12.95
CA ASP A 260 1.68 17.67 12.06
C ASP A 260 1.42 17.38 10.57
N HIS A 261 0.18 17.10 10.24
CA HIS A 261 -0.24 16.73 8.89
C HIS A 261 0.27 17.69 7.79
N LYS A 262 0.24 19.01 8.04
CA LYS A 262 0.62 19.99 7.02
C LYS A 262 2.11 19.98 6.66
N ASN A 263 2.96 19.79 7.68
CA ASN A 263 4.41 19.83 7.48
C ASN A 263 4.95 18.47 7.04
N ILE A 264 4.33 17.38 7.50
CA ILE A 264 4.84 16.04 7.15
C ILE A 264 4.77 15.78 5.65
N LEU A 265 3.70 16.16 4.97
CA LEU A 265 3.57 15.94 3.52
C LEU A 265 4.68 16.63 2.72
N SER A 266 5.04 17.87 3.07
CA SER A 266 6.13 18.58 2.39
C SER A 266 7.50 17.92 2.62
N ARG A 267 7.71 17.29 3.78
CA ARG A 267 8.93 16.53 4.09
C ARG A 267 8.99 15.23 3.31
N LEU A 268 7.84 14.53 3.21
CA LEU A 268 7.73 13.30 2.43
C LEU A 268 7.97 13.56 0.93
N SER A 269 7.42 14.66 0.38
CA SER A 269 7.71 15.06 -1.00
C SER A 269 9.20 15.27 -1.23
N LYS A 270 9.92 15.91 -0.30
CA LYS A 270 11.38 16.08 -0.43
C LYS A 270 12.14 14.75 -0.48
N LEU A 271 11.74 13.77 0.35
CA LEU A 271 12.33 12.44 0.31
C LEU A 271 12.05 11.73 -1.01
N HIS A 272 10.82 11.81 -1.48
CA HIS A 272 10.42 11.23 -2.76
C HIS A 272 11.19 11.86 -3.93
N ASP A 273 11.31 13.20 -3.97
CA ASP A 273 12.07 13.92 -4.98
C ASP A 273 13.57 13.57 -4.96
N ALA A 274 14.08 13.14 -3.81
CA ALA A 274 15.43 12.61 -3.65
C ALA A 274 15.58 11.12 -4.04
N GLY A 275 14.53 10.49 -4.58
CA GLY A 275 14.53 9.09 -5.02
C GLY A 275 14.26 8.06 -3.92
N VAL A 276 13.76 8.49 -2.76
CA VAL A 276 13.35 7.59 -1.67
C VAL A 276 11.93 7.08 -1.94
N THR A 277 11.73 5.77 -1.84
CA THR A 277 10.38 5.19 -1.85
C THR A 277 9.69 5.57 -0.53
N VAL A 278 8.60 6.32 -0.61
CA VAL A 278 7.84 6.76 0.57
C VAL A 278 6.57 5.94 0.72
N VAL A 279 6.46 5.21 1.84
CA VAL A 279 5.28 4.43 2.20
C VAL A 279 4.44 5.26 3.18
N ASN A 280 3.44 5.98 2.66
CA ASN A 280 2.65 6.94 3.42
C ASN A 280 1.39 6.32 4.04
N CYS A 281 1.57 5.26 4.82
CA CYS A 281 0.47 4.57 5.49
C CYS A 281 -0.25 5.43 6.54
N GLY A 282 0.45 6.41 7.12
CA GLY A 282 -0.16 7.38 8.03
C GLY A 282 -1.24 8.23 7.37
N GLN A 283 -1.10 8.56 6.09
CA GLN A 283 -2.12 9.32 5.35
C GLN A 283 -3.40 8.51 5.15
N LEU A 284 -3.30 7.23 4.81
CA LEU A 284 -4.47 6.34 4.70
C LEU A 284 -5.25 6.30 6.02
N ALA A 285 -4.54 6.05 7.13
CA ALA A 285 -5.16 6.00 8.46
C ALA A 285 -5.81 7.36 8.85
N TYR A 286 -5.14 8.47 8.53
CA TYR A 286 -5.64 9.81 8.80
C TYR A 286 -6.90 10.14 7.97
N ASP A 287 -6.91 9.81 6.69
CA ASP A 287 -8.06 10.06 5.80
C ASP A 287 -9.28 9.22 6.22
N ILE A 288 -9.08 7.98 6.65
CA ILE A 288 -10.13 7.14 7.23
C ILE A 288 -10.64 7.76 8.54
N TYR A 289 -9.73 8.14 9.45
CA TYR A 289 -10.07 8.73 10.74
C TYR A 289 -10.84 10.02 10.62
N THR A 290 -10.43 10.92 9.72
CA THR A 290 -11.10 12.22 9.49
C THR A 290 -12.39 12.11 8.67
N GLY A 291 -12.63 10.95 8.04
CA GLY A 291 -13.75 10.73 7.14
C GLY A 291 -13.54 11.35 5.76
N ALA A 292 -12.30 11.71 5.41
CA ALA A 292 -11.95 12.17 4.07
C ALA A 292 -12.12 11.05 3.03
N VAL A 293 -11.97 9.79 3.48
CA VAL A 293 -12.27 8.59 2.70
C VAL A 293 -13.12 7.62 3.54
N SER A 294 -14.07 6.96 2.89
CA SER A 294 -14.89 5.92 3.51
C SER A 294 -14.33 4.55 3.20
N VAL A 295 -14.31 3.65 4.20
CA VAL A 295 -13.93 2.25 3.99
C VAL A 295 -15.01 1.54 3.17
N PRO A 296 -14.72 1.02 1.97
CA PRO A 296 -15.71 0.34 1.14
C PRO A 296 -16.35 -0.85 1.87
N GLY A 297 -17.68 -0.94 1.87
CA GLY A 297 -18.42 -2.00 2.58
C GLY A 297 -18.31 -1.95 4.11
N GLY A 298 -17.65 -0.93 4.64
CA GLY A 298 -17.46 -0.75 6.06
C GLY A 298 -18.70 -0.20 6.77
N SER A 299 -18.90 -0.63 8.02
CA SER A 299 -19.96 -0.16 8.91
C SER A 299 -19.42 0.55 10.14
N VAL A 300 -18.14 0.40 10.44
CA VAL A 300 -17.46 0.98 11.60
C VAL A 300 -17.25 2.48 11.41
N LYS A 301 -17.46 3.24 12.49
CA LYS A 301 -17.15 4.68 12.48
C LYS A 301 -15.73 4.88 13.00
N TYR A 302 -14.81 5.17 12.11
CA TYR A 302 -13.37 5.35 12.41
C TYR A 302 -13.05 6.72 13.04
N LYS A 303 -13.92 7.26 13.88
CA LYS A 303 -13.74 8.60 14.49
C LYS A 303 -12.73 8.62 15.65
N ASP A 304 -12.30 7.45 16.08
CA ASP A 304 -11.32 7.32 17.16
C ASP A 304 -9.94 7.02 16.57
N ARG A 305 -8.96 7.91 16.81
CA ARG A 305 -7.56 7.68 16.41
C ARG A 305 -6.98 6.37 16.96
N TYR A 306 -7.53 5.88 18.08
CA TYR A 306 -7.11 4.62 18.69
C TYR A 306 -7.50 3.38 17.85
N THR A 307 -8.28 3.55 16.81
CA THR A 307 -8.44 2.49 15.80
C THR A 307 -7.08 2.09 15.20
N PHE A 308 -6.16 3.04 15.07
CA PHE A 308 -4.85 2.84 14.45
C PHE A 308 -3.67 2.99 15.42
N CYS A 309 -3.87 3.64 16.54
CA CYS A 309 -2.86 3.83 17.58
C CYS A 309 -3.17 3.02 18.82
N ASN A 310 -2.13 2.69 19.58
CA ASN A 310 -2.26 2.07 20.87
C ASN A 310 -2.87 3.04 21.90
N HIS A 311 -3.78 2.56 22.74
CA HIS A 311 -4.44 3.32 23.80
C HIS A 311 -4.13 2.75 25.20
N ALA A 312 -3.10 1.97 25.32
CA ALA A 312 -2.74 1.36 26.60
C ALA A 312 -2.16 2.41 27.57
N GLY A 313 -2.92 2.75 28.58
CA GLY A 313 -2.50 3.73 29.60
C GLY A 313 -2.29 5.13 29.03
N SER A 314 -1.07 5.67 29.16
CA SER A 314 -0.67 6.97 28.60
C SER A 314 -0.16 6.89 27.16
N ASP A 315 -0.05 5.69 26.59
CA ASP A 315 0.46 5.49 25.24
C ASP A 315 -0.62 5.77 24.18
N THR A 316 -0.52 6.91 23.56
CA THR A 316 -1.50 7.41 22.59
C THR A 316 -0.90 7.60 21.19
N HIS A 317 0.30 7.10 20.94
CA HIS A 317 1.05 7.42 19.74
C HIS A 317 1.65 6.21 18.99
N HIS A 318 1.91 5.12 19.69
CA HIS A 318 2.43 3.93 19.01
C HIS A 318 1.39 3.27 18.12
N PRO A 319 1.77 2.73 16.96
CA PRO A 319 0.88 1.96 16.12
C PRO A 319 0.39 0.71 16.84
N ASN A 320 -0.87 0.38 16.67
CA ASN A 320 -1.42 -0.91 17.08
C ASN A 320 -1.20 -1.99 15.99
N PRO A 321 -1.52 -3.26 16.24
CA PRO A 321 -1.31 -4.33 15.27
C PRO A 321 -2.08 -4.16 13.96
N LEU A 322 -3.26 -3.53 13.95
CA LEU A 322 -3.97 -3.19 12.71
C LEU A 322 -3.15 -2.21 11.86
N MET A 323 -2.64 -1.15 12.49
CA MET A 323 -1.77 -0.20 11.80
C MET A 323 -0.48 -0.85 11.32
N GLY A 324 0.09 -1.76 12.11
CA GLY A 324 1.25 -2.56 11.71
C GLY A 324 0.99 -3.42 10.48
N TYR A 325 -0.18 -4.02 10.39
CA TYR A 325 -0.61 -4.74 9.18
C TYR A 325 -0.71 -3.80 7.96
N ILE A 326 -1.33 -2.64 8.13
CA ILE A 326 -1.44 -1.63 7.04
C ILE A 326 -0.04 -1.20 6.57
N MET A 327 0.87 -0.88 7.51
CA MET A 327 2.25 -0.53 7.21
C MET A 327 2.95 -1.64 6.42
N THR A 328 2.77 -2.90 6.86
CA THR A 328 3.37 -4.07 6.24
C THR A 328 2.84 -4.31 4.82
N GLN A 329 1.52 -4.27 4.65
CA GLN A 329 0.88 -4.48 3.35
C GLN A 329 1.27 -3.36 2.36
N MET A 330 1.27 -2.11 2.79
CA MET A 330 1.69 -0.99 1.95
C MET A 330 3.17 -1.06 1.59
N LEU A 331 4.03 -1.43 2.54
CA LEU A 331 5.46 -1.66 2.28
C LEU A 331 5.64 -2.76 1.22
N TYR A 332 4.97 -3.89 1.41
CA TYR A 332 4.98 -4.98 0.44
C TYR A 332 4.56 -4.51 -0.95
N CYS A 333 3.43 -3.83 -1.06
CA CYS A 333 2.93 -3.32 -2.34
C CYS A 333 3.93 -2.34 -2.99
N ALA A 334 4.48 -1.41 -2.21
CA ALA A 334 5.43 -0.42 -2.71
C ALA A 334 6.74 -1.06 -3.25
N LEU A 335 7.21 -2.12 -2.59
CA LEU A 335 8.47 -2.78 -2.97
C LEU A 335 8.29 -3.80 -4.10
N SER A 336 7.19 -4.56 -4.07
CA SER A 336 6.94 -5.62 -5.03
C SER A 336 6.20 -5.15 -6.29
N GLY A 337 5.41 -4.09 -6.18
CA GLY A 337 4.44 -3.66 -7.20
C GLY A 337 3.22 -4.57 -7.29
N ASP A 338 3.09 -5.56 -6.40
CA ASP A 338 1.90 -6.40 -6.27
C ASP A 338 0.93 -5.79 -5.27
N ASN A 339 -0.24 -5.40 -5.75
CA ASN A 339 -1.28 -4.77 -4.94
C ASN A 339 -2.32 -5.78 -4.42
N THR A 340 -2.07 -7.09 -4.53
CA THR A 340 -2.99 -8.09 -4.00
C THR A 340 -2.95 -8.11 -2.48
N PRO A 341 -4.11 -8.04 -1.80
CA PRO A 341 -4.17 -8.15 -0.36
C PRO A 341 -3.67 -9.51 0.14
N ASP A 342 -3.05 -9.51 1.31
CA ASP A 342 -2.75 -10.77 1.99
C ASP A 342 -4.03 -11.37 2.55
N GLN A 343 -4.33 -12.61 2.17
CA GLN A 343 -5.52 -13.33 2.60
C GLN A 343 -5.42 -13.82 4.06
N ARG A 344 -4.21 -13.88 4.60
CA ARG A 344 -3.92 -14.33 5.98
C ARG A 344 -3.77 -13.18 6.97
N TRP A 345 -4.29 -12.01 6.64
CA TRP A 345 -4.20 -10.80 7.47
C TRP A 345 -4.57 -11.05 8.95
N SER A 346 -5.57 -11.87 9.21
CA SER A 346 -6.00 -12.19 10.58
C SER A 346 -4.93 -12.97 11.36
N ASP A 347 -4.28 -13.93 10.71
CA ASP A 347 -3.20 -14.70 11.32
C ASP A 347 -1.96 -13.83 11.55
N LEU A 348 -1.60 -13.00 10.56
CA LEU A 348 -0.48 -12.05 10.68
C LEU A 348 -0.67 -11.11 11.88
N ILE A 349 -1.87 -10.55 12.06
CA ILE A 349 -2.17 -9.66 13.18
C ILE A 349 -2.17 -10.42 14.52
N LYS A 350 -2.82 -11.60 14.58
CA LYS A 350 -2.97 -12.38 15.82
C LYS A 350 -1.66 -13.00 16.30
N GLU A 351 -0.76 -13.32 15.38
CA GLU A 351 0.55 -13.88 15.69
C GLU A 351 1.62 -12.81 15.97
N CYS A 352 1.28 -11.51 15.81
CA CYS A 352 2.17 -10.42 16.10
C CYS A 352 2.56 -10.43 17.57
N LYS A 353 3.86 -10.36 17.85
CA LYS A 353 4.41 -10.25 19.19
C LYS A 353 4.95 -8.86 19.40
N TYR A 354 4.66 -8.31 20.57
CA TYR A 354 4.99 -6.93 20.94
C TYR A 354 6.40 -6.78 21.54
N SER A 355 6.96 -7.82 22.14
CA SER A 355 8.27 -7.78 22.80
C SER A 355 8.95 -9.14 22.80
N SER A 356 10.26 -9.14 23.17
CA SER A 356 11.04 -10.37 23.40
C SER A 356 10.44 -11.29 24.48
N ASN A 357 9.54 -10.75 25.30
CA ASN A 357 8.65 -11.53 26.15
C ASN A 357 7.34 -11.68 25.36
N PRO A 358 6.97 -12.89 24.92
CA PRO A 358 5.76 -13.06 24.15
C PRO A 358 4.56 -12.80 25.06
N ILE A 359 4.13 -11.55 25.14
CA ILE A 359 2.79 -11.26 25.59
C ILE A 359 1.96 -11.51 24.34
N PRO A 360 1.13 -12.55 24.31
CA PRO A 360 0.18 -12.71 23.23
C PRO A 360 -0.56 -11.38 23.09
N TYR A 361 -0.71 -10.93 21.90
CA TYR A 361 -1.46 -9.72 21.54
C TYR A 361 -2.75 -9.55 22.38
N ASN A 362 -3.50 -10.64 22.60
CA ASN A 362 -4.70 -10.66 23.42
C ASN A 362 -4.44 -10.34 24.90
N ASP A 363 -3.31 -10.75 25.45
CA ASP A 363 -3.00 -10.54 26.87
C ASP A 363 -2.55 -9.11 27.15
N TYR A 364 -1.87 -8.46 26.21
CA TYR A 364 -1.47 -7.06 26.34
C TYR A 364 -2.69 -6.14 26.41
N TYR A 365 -3.65 -6.32 25.50
CA TYR A 365 -4.84 -5.47 25.47
C TYR A 365 -5.84 -5.81 26.58
N SER A 366 -5.94 -7.07 27.01
CA SER A 366 -6.78 -7.47 28.15
C SER A 366 -6.36 -6.80 29.47
N THR A 367 -5.11 -6.34 29.58
CA THR A 367 -4.62 -5.60 30.75
C THR A 367 -5.20 -4.18 30.82
N TYR A 368 -5.59 -3.58 29.68
CA TYR A 368 -6.04 -2.20 29.60
C TYR A 368 -7.52 -2.02 29.22
N TYR A 369 -8.14 -3.07 28.69
CA TYR A 369 -9.54 -3.06 28.28
C TYR A 369 -10.29 -4.17 28.99
N THR A 370 -11.49 -3.86 29.49
CA THR A 370 -12.31 -4.78 30.26
C THR A 370 -12.86 -5.93 29.43
N THR A 371 -13.09 -5.70 28.15
CA THR A 371 -13.50 -6.74 27.19
C THR A 371 -12.80 -6.52 25.85
N PRO A 372 -12.61 -7.57 25.02
CA PRO A 372 -12.09 -7.42 23.67
C PRO A 372 -12.91 -6.45 22.79
N ALA A 373 -14.21 -6.33 23.06
CA ALA A 373 -15.10 -5.43 22.33
C ALA A 373 -14.81 -3.94 22.62
N ASP A 374 -14.13 -3.63 23.73
CA ASP A 374 -13.77 -2.24 24.09
C ASP A 374 -12.49 -1.78 23.39
N VAL A 375 -11.80 -2.68 22.68
CA VAL A 375 -10.58 -2.36 21.93
C VAL A 375 -10.97 -1.84 20.53
N PRO A 376 -10.77 -0.55 20.21
CA PRO A 376 -11.34 0.04 18.99
C PRO A 376 -10.97 -0.69 17.71
N PHE A 377 -9.73 -1.18 17.57
CA PHE A 377 -9.30 -1.87 16.36
C PHE A 377 -9.75 -3.34 16.28
N MET A 378 -10.14 -3.98 17.39
CA MET A 378 -10.64 -5.35 17.38
C MET A 378 -11.93 -5.48 16.58
N THR A 379 -12.82 -4.50 16.66
CA THR A 379 -14.04 -4.49 15.85
C THR A 379 -13.76 -4.47 14.35
N VAL A 380 -12.63 -3.90 13.95
CA VAL A 380 -12.18 -3.88 12.55
C VAL A 380 -11.59 -5.22 12.15
N ILE A 381 -10.64 -5.75 12.93
CA ILE A 381 -9.96 -7.00 12.57
C ILE A 381 -10.85 -8.25 12.66
N ASP A 382 -11.92 -8.21 13.46
CA ASP A 382 -12.89 -9.30 13.52
C ASP A 382 -13.97 -9.20 12.43
N ASN A 383 -13.94 -8.14 11.62
CA ASN A 383 -14.90 -7.91 10.55
C ASN A 383 -14.20 -8.01 9.17
N ALA A 384 -14.41 -9.12 8.47
CA ALA A 384 -13.79 -9.36 7.17
C ALA A 384 -14.16 -8.31 6.10
N ALA A 385 -15.38 -7.72 6.17
CA ALA A 385 -15.80 -6.69 5.23
C ALA A 385 -15.05 -5.37 5.47
N GLU A 386 -14.84 -4.98 6.74
CA GLU A 386 -14.05 -3.81 7.12
C GLU A 386 -12.60 -3.97 6.68
N MET A 387 -12.00 -5.13 6.97
CA MET A 387 -10.62 -5.42 6.58
C MET A 387 -10.44 -5.41 5.07
N LYS A 388 -11.38 -6.05 4.35
CA LYS A 388 -11.36 -5.99 2.88
C LYS A 388 -11.47 -4.55 2.36
N GLY A 389 -12.36 -3.75 2.94
CA GLY A 389 -12.51 -2.34 2.59
C GLY A 389 -11.22 -1.54 2.79
N ILE A 390 -10.49 -1.76 3.89
CA ILE A 390 -9.19 -1.14 4.14
C ILE A 390 -8.16 -1.62 3.11
N GLN A 391 -8.11 -2.93 2.83
CA GLN A 391 -7.21 -3.50 1.84
C GLN A 391 -7.45 -2.94 0.43
N ASP A 392 -8.71 -2.74 0.06
CA ASP A 392 -9.09 -2.18 -1.25
C ASP A 392 -8.63 -0.72 -1.43
N LEU A 393 -8.46 0.03 -0.33
CA LEU A 393 -7.95 1.41 -0.35
C LEU A 393 -6.41 1.48 -0.47
N ILE A 394 -5.68 0.47 -0.01
CA ILE A 394 -4.20 0.51 0.03
C ILE A 394 -3.57 0.90 -1.31
N PRO A 395 -3.97 0.32 -2.47
CA PRO A 395 -3.35 0.68 -3.75
C PRO A 395 -3.47 2.15 -4.15
N GLU A 396 -4.52 2.84 -3.66
CA GLU A 396 -4.75 4.25 -3.97
C GLU A 396 -3.81 5.18 -3.17
N TYR A 397 -3.18 4.65 -2.12
CA TYR A 397 -2.30 5.40 -1.21
C TYR A 397 -0.82 5.10 -1.41
N ILE A 398 -0.49 4.20 -2.31
CA ILE A 398 0.89 4.02 -2.76
C ILE A 398 1.22 5.18 -3.68
N ASP A 399 2.33 5.88 -3.42
CA ASP A 399 2.75 7.12 -4.11
C ASP A 399 1.80 8.34 -3.91
N LYS A 400 1.00 8.36 -2.85
CA LYS A 400 0.14 9.50 -2.49
C LYS A 400 0.82 10.38 -1.44
N PHE A 401 1.13 11.64 -1.81
CA PHE A 401 1.75 12.66 -0.95
C PHE A 401 0.97 13.97 -0.94
#